data_7cfa5c14564e49e61faa1617e1a3804b
#
_entry.id   7cfa5c14564e49e61faa1617e1a3804b
#
_cell.length_a   1.000
_cell.length_b   1.000
_cell.length_c   1.000
_cell.angle_alpha   90.00
_cell.angle_beta   90.00
_cell.angle_gamma   90.00
#
_symmetry.space_group_name_H-M   'P 1'
#
loop_
_entity.id
_entity.type
_entity.pdbx_description
1 polymer ?
#
loop_
_entity_poly.entity_id
_entity_poly.type
_entity_poly.pdbx_seq_one_letter_code
_entity_poly.pdbx_strand_id
1 'polypeptide(L)'
;ASPTRVSMVFQSFALFPWLTVQENVEVGLEAKRVAPEVRRRRALAAIDLIGLDGFENAYPKELSGGMRQRVGLARALVVDPTILLMDEPFSALDVLTAETLRTDLLDLWCEGRMGIQSILMVTHNIEEAVLMCDRILVFSSNPGRIVAEIKVDLPQPRNRQNPAFRKMVDDIYSRMTQRNPADERRGDGLFPGMGIGMVLPRVSTNIMAGLMETVSGEPFGGKAHLPDLAEALHYEADELFPIAETLQLLRLAELEGGDIRLTQDAQRYVAADVDTRKQIFAQHLIAYVPLAGHVRRVLDERASHKAPAGRFRDELEDLMSEEDAEQTLKGVINWARYAEAFAYDESADLFTLDDPG
;
A
#
# COMPACT_ATOMS: atom_id res chain seq x y z
N ALA A 1 8.63 -15.39 34.40
CA ALA A 1 8.77 -15.23 32.95
C ALA A 1 9.51 -13.92 32.69
N SER A 2 10.54 -13.92 31.87
CA SER A 2 11.21 -12.69 31.45
C SER A 2 10.18 -11.84 30.67
N PRO A 3 10.15 -10.50 30.86
CA PRO A 3 9.24 -9.65 30.10
C PRO A 3 9.53 -9.80 28.61
N THR A 4 8.47 -9.95 27.80
CA THR A 4 8.58 -9.99 26.34
C THR A 4 9.22 -8.69 25.85
N ARG A 5 10.35 -8.82 25.14
CA ARG A 5 11.06 -7.68 24.57
C ARG A 5 10.66 -7.54 23.12
N VAL A 6 10.11 -6.41 22.75
CA VAL A 6 9.65 -6.12 21.39
C VAL A 6 10.52 -5.02 20.80
N SER A 7 10.91 -5.17 19.55
CA SER A 7 11.55 -4.12 18.75
C SER A 7 10.80 -3.96 17.42
N MET A 8 10.97 -2.82 16.78
CA MET A 8 10.29 -2.48 15.53
C MET A 8 11.26 -1.96 14.49
N VAL A 9 11.09 -2.41 13.26
CA VAL A 9 11.69 -1.87 12.04
C VAL A 9 10.61 -1.08 11.32
N PHE A 10 10.88 0.18 11.04
CA PHE A 10 9.92 1.11 10.44
C PHE A 10 10.08 1.17 8.92
N GLN A 11 9.02 1.46 8.21
CA GLN A 11 8.97 1.66 6.76
C GLN A 11 9.96 2.76 6.30
N SER A 12 10.01 3.89 6.99
CA SER A 12 10.83 5.05 6.64
C SER A 12 12.24 5.05 7.25
N PHE A 13 12.77 3.88 7.63
CA PHE A 13 14.07 3.66 8.29
C PHE A 13 14.19 4.31 9.67
N ALA A 14 13.57 5.46 9.94
CA ALA A 14 13.55 6.22 11.19
C ALA A 14 14.94 6.37 11.84
N LEU A 15 15.98 6.62 11.03
CA LEU A 15 17.34 6.87 11.51
C LEU A 15 17.49 8.32 11.97
N PHE A 16 18.28 8.52 13.02
CA PHE A 16 18.68 9.87 13.46
C PHE A 16 19.73 10.41 12.49
N PRO A 17 19.45 11.45 11.69
CA PRO A 17 20.34 11.90 10.61
C PRO A 17 21.65 12.53 11.11
N TRP A 18 21.70 12.93 12.37
CA TRP A 18 22.87 13.52 13.04
C TRP A 18 23.74 12.52 13.77
N LEU A 19 23.35 11.24 13.83
CA LEU A 19 24.11 10.16 14.41
C LEU A 19 24.73 9.29 13.32
N THR A 20 25.92 8.74 13.60
CA THR A 20 26.57 7.74 12.75
C THR A 20 25.80 6.43 12.76
N VAL A 21 26.18 5.47 11.90
CA VAL A 21 25.63 4.11 11.88
C VAL A 21 25.77 3.46 13.26
N GLN A 22 26.97 3.48 13.83
CA GLN A 22 27.23 2.90 15.16
C GLN A 22 26.37 3.55 16.23
N GLU A 23 26.31 4.87 16.26
CA GLU A 23 25.51 5.61 17.25
C GLU A 23 24.00 5.34 17.09
N ASN A 24 23.48 5.27 15.84
CA ASN A 24 22.11 4.88 15.57
C ASN A 24 21.78 3.48 16.13
N VAL A 25 22.67 2.51 15.96
CA VAL A 25 22.50 1.16 16.48
C VAL A 25 22.58 1.15 18.01
N GLU A 26 23.43 1.99 18.62
CA GLU A 26 23.63 2.07 20.06
C GLU A 26 22.45 2.66 20.83
N VAL A 27 21.61 3.49 20.22
CA VAL A 27 20.53 4.28 20.89
C VAL A 27 19.69 3.44 21.87
N GLY A 28 19.25 2.24 21.44
CA GLY A 28 18.42 1.37 22.27
C GLY A 28 19.14 0.81 23.48
N LEU A 29 20.45 0.57 23.38
CA LEU A 29 21.30 0.13 24.48
C LEU A 29 21.62 1.28 25.43
N GLU A 30 21.78 2.49 24.89
CA GLU A 30 21.98 3.69 25.67
C GLU A 30 20.77 4.01 26.55
N ALA A 31 19.58 3.94 25.98
CA ALA A 31 18.32 4.09 26.72
C ALA A 31 18.20 3.08 27.88
N LYS A 32 18.75 1.88 27.69
CA LYS A 32 18.84 0.82 28.73
C LYS A 32 20.00 1.02 29.69
N ARG A 33 20.78 2.11 29.59
CA ARG A 33 21.94 2.41 30.42
C ARG A 33 23.01 1.33 30.42
N VAL A 34 23.20 0.65 29.26
CA VAL A 34 24.28 -0.33 29.09
C VAL A 34 25.62 0.42 29.09
N ALA A 35 26.63 -0.16 29.76
CA ALA A 35 27.96 0.43 29.83
C ALA A 35 28.55 0.66 28.42
N PRO A 36 29.26 1.80 28.17
CA PRO A 36 29.73 2.20 26.86
C PRO A 36 30.54 1.12 26.13
N GLU A 37 31.46 0.44 26.79
CA GLU A 37 32.28 -0.63 26.22
C GLU A 37 31.45 -1.82 25.71
N VAL A 38 30.43 -2.21 26.50
CA VAL A 38 29.52 -3.31 26.17
C VAL A 38 28.61 -2.88 25.02
N ARG A 39 28.10 -1.64 25.04
CA ARG A 39 27.26 -1.04 24.03
C ARG A 39 27.95 -1.04 22.66
N ARG A 40 29.17 -0.49 22.61
CA ARG A 40 29.99 -0.44 21.40
C ARG A 40 30.24 -1.84 20.83
N ARG A 41 30.66 -2.80 21.65
CA ARG A 41 30.91 -4.17 21.20
C ARG A 41 29.66 -4.82 20.60
N ARG A 42 28.49 -4.62 21.23
CA ARG A 42 27.21 -5.16 20.75
C ARG A 42 26.75 -4.47 19.45
N ALA A 43 26.94 -3.16 19.36
CA ALA A 43 26.61 -2.42 18.15
C ALA A 43 27.45 -2.88 16.95
N LEU A 44 28.78 -3.02 17.13
CA LEU A 44 29.67 -3.52 16.08
C LEU A 44 29.28 -4.94 15.66
N ALA A 45 28.97 -5.84 16.59
CA ALA A 45 28.51 -7.19 16.26
C ALA A 45 27.17 -7.19 15.48
N ALA A 46 26.26 -6.24 15.79
CA ALA A 46 25.01 -6.10 15.04
C ALA A 46 25.23 -5.50 13.66
N ILE A 47 26.20 -4.60 13.50
CA ILE A 47 26.58 -4.01 12.20
C ILE A 47 27.25 -5.07 11.31
N ASP A 48 28.14 -5.89 11.85
CA ASP A 48 28.74 -7.06 11.18
C ASP A 48 27.64 -8.05 10.71
N LEU A 49 26.70 -8.39 11.60
CA LEU A 49 25.60 -9.30 11.30
C LEU A 49 24.78 -8.92 10.07
N ILE A 50 24.63 -7.62 9.82
CA ILE A 50 23.83 -7.08 8.70
C ILE A 50 24.71 -6.68 7.49
N GLY A 51 26.01 -7.00 7.51
CA GLY A 51 26.95 -6.75 6.42
C GLY A 51 27.22 -5.28 6.13
N LEU A 52 27.40 -4.46 7.18
CA LEU A 52 27.75 -3.04 7.07
C LEU A 52 29.11 -2.70 7.70
N ASP A 53 30.04 -3.67 7.75
CA ASP A 53 31.41 -3.43 8.20
C ASP A 53 32.09 -2.34 7.38
N GLY A 54 32.81 -1.47 8.07
CA GLY A 54 33.49 -0.33 7.47
C GLY A 54 32.62 0.91 7.30
N PHE A 55 31.30 0.83 7.60
CA PHE A 55 30.38 1.96 7.54
C PHE A 55 29.99 2.50 8.94
N GLU A 56 30.64 2.07 10.01
CA GLU A 56 30.30 2.39 11.40
C GLU A 56 30.27 3.90 11.67
N ASN A 57 31.18 4.64 11.02
CA ASN A 57 31.31 6.09 11.17
C ASN A 57 30.55 6.91 10.11
N ALA A 58 29.88 6.25 9.15
CA ALA A 58 29.09 6.93 8.13
C ALA A 58 27.80 7.50 8.70
N TYR A 59 27.32 8.60 8.14
CA TYR A 59 26.02 9.18 8.46
C TYR A 59 24.94 8.66 7.53
N PRO A 60 23.64 8.68 7.91
CA PRO A 60 22.54 8.18 7.10
C PRO A 60 22.49 8.77 5.68
N LYS A 61 22.88 10.02 5.49
CA LYS A 61 22.94 10.68 4.17
C LYS A 61 23.97 10.07 3.20
N GLU A 62 24.96 9.35 3.73
CA GLU A 62 26.05 8.73 2.97
C GLU A 62 25.72 7.29 2.57
N LEU A 63 24.55 6.79 2.98
CA LEU A 63 24.11 5.42 2.77
C LEU A 63 23.05 5.32 1.67
N SER A 64 23.04 4.19 0.95
CA SER A 64 21.92 3.83 0.07
C SER A 64 20.64 3.53 0.88
N GLY A 65 19.48 3.42 0.21
CA GLY A 65 18.22 3.04 0.83
C GLY A 65 18.32 1.70 1.59
N GLY A 66 18.85 0.68 0.93
CA GLY A 66 19.05 -0.64 1.53
C GLY A 66 20.01 -0.64 2.71
N MET A 67 21.12 0.14 2.64
CA MET A 67 22.01 0.28 3.78
C MET A 67 21.31 0.93 4.98
N ARG A 68 20.51 1.98 4.75
CA ARG A 68 19.71 2.60 5.83
C ARG A 68 18.74 1.62 6.47
N GLN A 69 18.08 0.77 5.66
CA GLN A 69 17.17 -0.25 6.18
C GLN A 69 17.91 -1.29 7.01
N ARG A 70 19.10 -1.73 6.57
CA ARG A 70 19.97 -2.61 7.34
C ARG A 70 20.36 -2.00 8.69
N VAL A 71 20.69 -0.71 8.76
CA VAL A 71 20.96 -0.01 10.01
C VAL A 71 19.74 -0.03 10.94
N GLY A 72 18.53 0.18 10.39
CA GLY A 72 17.27 0.05 11.13
C GLY A 72 17.06 -1.35 11.72
N LEU A 73 17.40 -2.39 10.94
CA LEU A 73 17.36 -3.78 11.40
C LEU A 73 18.38 -4.04 12.51
N ALA A 74 19.65 -3.63 12.35
CA ALA A 74 20.68 -3.77 13.39
C ALA A 74 20.27 -3.07 14.70
N ARG A 75 19.71 -1.86 14.60
CA ARG A 75 19.17 -1.11 15.74
C ARG A 75 18.06 -1.87 16.46
N ALA A 76 17.20 -2.56 15.72
CA ALA A 76 16.13 -3.36 16.29
C ALA A 76 16.66 -4.65 16.95
N LEU A 77 17.68 -5.28 16.38
CA LEU A 77 18.25 -6.55 16.84
C LEU A 77 19.20 -6.38 18.04
N VAL A 78 19.95 -5.28 18.11
CA VAL A 78 21.01 -5.08 19.13
C VAL A 78 20.51 -5.13 20.56
N VAL A 79 19.21 -4.90 20.78
CA VAL A 79 18.58 -4.91 22.12
C VAL A 79 18.09 -6.31 22.54
N ASP A 80 18.41 -7.36 21.76
CA ASP A 80 18.00 -8.77 21.94
C ASP A 80 16.48 -8.89 22.13
N PRO A 81 15.66 -8.53 21.12
CA PRO A 81 14.21 -8.67 21.20
C PRO A 81 13.80 -10.14 21.17
N THR A 82 12.68 -10.47 21.79
CA THR A 82 12.02 -11.77 21.63
C THR A 82 11.04 -11.78 20.46
N ILE A 83 10.49 -10.59 20.15
CA ILE A 83 9.58 -10.37 19.02
C ILE A 83 10.09 -9.19 18.19
N LEU A 84 10.16 -9.35 16.89
CA LEU A 84 10.47 -8.30 15.93
C LEU A 84 9.20 -7.93 15.17
N LEU A 85 8.82 -6.65 15.22
CA LEU A 85 7.78 -6.08 14.38
C LEU A 85 8.44 -5.43 13.17
N MET A 86 7.89 -5.62 11.98
CA MET A 86 8.39 -5.04 10.74
C MET A 86 7.22 -4.44 9.97
N ASP A 87 7.29 -3.13 9.70
CA ASP A 87 6.26 -2.39 8.99
C ASP A 87 6.76 -2.07 7.59
N GLU A 88 6.22 -2.74 6.58
CA GLU A 88 6.61 -2.65 5.17
C GLU A 88 8.13 -2.54 4.94
N PRO A 89 8.93 -3.48 5.46
CA PRO A 89 10.38 -3.30 5.58
C PRO A 89 11.13 -3.18 4.25
N PHE A 90 10.50 -3.49 3.12
CA PHE A 90 11.14 -3.50 1.81
C PHE A 90 10.52 -2.52 0.81
N SER A 91 9.38 -1.88 1.12
CA SER A 91 8.61 -1.03 0.21
C SER A 91 9.35 0.22 -0.28
N ALA A 92 10.28 0.75 0.51
CA ALA A 92 11.08 1.94 0.16
C ALA A 92 12.38 1.62 -0.61
N LEU A 93 12.57 0.37 -1.04
CA LEU A 93 13.79 -0.12 -1.70
C LEU A 93 13.53 -0.42 -3.17
N ASP A 94 14.57 -0.29 -3.99
CA ASP A 94 14.54 -0.84 -5.35
C ASP A 94 14.50 -2.38 -5.32
N VAL A 95 14.00 -2.98 -6.40
CA VAL A 95 13.71 -4.42 -6.50
C VAL A 95 14.92 -5.29 -6.13
N LEU A 96 16.11 -4.98 -6.65
CA LEU A 96 17.32 -5.78 -6.41
C LEU A 96 17.79 -5.67 -4.96
N THR A 97 17.74 -4.47 -4.39
CA THR A 97 18.10 -4.24 -2.99
C THR A 97 17.12 -4.92 -2.04
N ALA A 98 15.81 -4.84 -2.33
CA ALA A 98 14.78 -5.53 -1.56
C ALA A 98 14.97 -7.04 -1.59
N GLU A 99 15.24 -7.64 -2.76
CA GLU A 99 15.48 -9.07 -2.92
C GLU A 99 16.69 -9.56 -2.13
N THR A 100 17.79 -8.79 -2.21
CA THR A 100 19.00 -9.11 -1.44
C THR A 100 18.72 -9.07 0.06
N LEU A 101 18.04 -8.03 0.54
CA LEU A 101 17.74 -7.89 1.97
C LEU A 101 16.76 -8.95 2.48
N ARG A 102 15.77 -9.37 1.66
CA ARG A 102 14.87 -10.48 1.99
C ARG A 102 15.64 -11.80 2.14
N THR A 103 16.53 -12.08 1.20
CA THR A 103 17.37 -13.28 1.23
C THR A 103 18.25 -13.30 2.48
N ASP A 104 18.96 -12.21 2.76
CA ASP A 104 19.81 -12.09 3.95
C ASP A 104 19.01 -12.27 5.24
N LEU A 105 17.81 -11.68 5.33
CA LEU A 105 16.95 -11.81 6.50
C LEU A 105 16.46 -13.24 6.71
N LEU A 106 16.07 -13.93 5.62
CA LEU A 106 15.68 -15.33 5.66
C LEU A 106 16.84 -16.24 6.08
N ASP A 107 18.04 -16.01 5.56
CA ASP A 107 19.24 -16.76 5.92
C ASP A 107 19.56 -16.58 7.41
N LEU A 108 19.57 -15.35 7.91
CA LEU A 108 19.78 -15.03 9.33
C LEU A 108 18.72 -15.69 10.23
N TRP A 109 17.45 -15.75 9.76
CA TRP A 109 16.37 -16.40 10.47
C TRP A 109 16.54 -17.93 10.49
N CYS A 110 16.75 -18.55 9.33
CA CYS A 110 16.89 -20.01 9.19
C CYS A 110 18.13 -20.55 9.92
N GLU A 111 19.21 -19.77 9.96
CA GLU A 111 20.43 -20.10 10.70
C GLU A 111 20.30 -19.86 12.21
N GLY A 112 19.22 -19.24 12.68
CA GLY A 112 19.00 -18.93 14.09
C GLY A 112 19.92 -17.83 14.65
N ARG A 113 20.53 -17.01 13.78
CA ARG A 113 21.54 -16.01 14.16
C ARG A 113 20.98 -14.75 14.81
N MET A 114 19.67 -14.49 14.61
CA MET A 114 19.03 -13.29 15.17
C MET A 114 18.59 -13.39 16.62
N GLY A 115 18.51 -14.60 17.18
CA GLY A 115 18.11 -14.82 18.59
C GLY A 115 16.65 -14.44 18.92
N ILE A 116 15.84 -14.09 17.93
CA ILE A 116 14.42 -13.77 18.06
C ILE A 116 13.56 -15.04 17.98
N GLN A 117 12.37 -15.01 18.60
CA GLN A 117 11.46 -16.16 18.64
C GLN A 117 10.34 -16.05 17.59
N SER A 118 9.97 -14.83 17.21
CA SER A 118 8.93 -14.58 16.21
C SER A 118 9.09 -13.21 15.55
N ILE A 119 8.65 -13.15 14.29
CA ILE A 119 8.56 -11.91 13.49
C ILE A 119 7.08 -11.70 13.15
N LEU A 120 6.58 -10.49 13.37
CA LEU A 120 5.32 -10.01 12.80
C LEU A 120 5.65 -8.97 11.74
N MET A 121 5.30 -9.27 10.51
CA MET A 121 5.55 -8.39 9.37
C MET A 121 4.22 -7.88 8.80
N VAL A 122 4.11 -6.59 8.58
CA VAL A 122 3.06 -5.98 7.78
C VAL A 122 3.63 -5.74 6.39
N THR A 123 2.93 -6.20 5.37
CA THR A 123 3.30 -5.98 3.97
C THR A 123 2.04 -5.98 3.12
N HIS A 124 2.07 -5.25 2.02
CA HIS A 124 1.05 -5.31 0.98
C HIS A 124 1.46 -6.28 -0.15
N ASN A 125 2.70 -6.80 -0.15
CA ASN A 125 3.21 -7.71 -1.17
C ASN A 125 2.88 -9.17 -0.80
N ILE A 126 1.99 -9.80 -1.59
CA ILE A 126 1.51 -11.15 -1.35
C ILE A 126 2.62 -12.19 -1.56
N GLU A 127 3.44 -12.05 -2.61
CA GLU A 127 4.55 -12.97 -2.85
C GLU A 127 5.58 -12.92 -1.71
N GLU A 128 5.86 -11.73 -1.19
CA GLU A 128 6.72 -11.53 -0.03
C GLU A 128 6.16 -12.23 1.21
N ALA A 129 4.86 -12.09 1.48
CA ALA A 129 4.20 -12.78 2.59
C ALA A 129 4.30 -14.31 2.43
N VAL A 130 4.04 -14.85 1.23
CA VAL A 130 4.18 -16.29 0.95
C VAL A 130 5.63 -16.74 1.00
N LEU A 131 6.58 -15.91 0.60
CA LEU A 131 8.02 -16.24 0.63
C LEU A 131 8.54 -16.35 2.07
N MET A 132 8.14 -15.44 2.94
CA MET A 132 8.79 -15.23 4.24
C MET A 132 8.00 -15.77 5.43
N CYS A 133 6.66 -15.74 5.40
CA CYS A 133 5.83 -16.01 6.58
C CYS A 133 5.36 -17.45 6.67
N ASP A 134 5.23 -17.98 7.90
CA ASP A 134 4.63 -19.29 8.17
C ASP A 134 3.10 -19.22 8.26
N ARG A 135 2.59 -18.02 8.54
CA ARG A 135 1.15 -17.73 8.67
C ARG A 135 0.86 -16.34 8.18
N ILE A 136 -0.18 -16.19 7.37
CA ILE A 136 -0.61 -14.94 6.76
C ILE A 136 -2.03 -14.61 7.25
N LEU A 137 -2.23 -13.39 7.73
CA LEU A 137 -3.54 -12.84 8.06
C LEU A 137 -3.90 -11.83 6.96
N VAL A 138 -4.97 -12.11 6.24
CA VAL A 138 -5.47 -11.22 5.19
C VAL A 138 -6.50 -10.28 5.79
N PHE A 139 -6.31 -8.97 5.55
CA PHE A 139 -7.23 -7.93 5.99
C PHE A 139 -8.06 -7.42 4.82
N SER A 140 -9.35 -7.13 5.08
CA SER A 140 -10.15 -6.30 4.16
C SER A 140 -9.77 -4.83 4.30
N SER A 141 -10.03 -4.05 3.26
CA SER A 141 -9.86 -2.59 3.30
C SER A 141 -11.07 -1.96 4.02
N ASN A 142 -12.03 -1.60 4.01
CA ASN A 142 -13.03 -0.83 4.77
C ASN A 142 -14.26 -1.65 5.23
N PRO A 143 -14.45 -1.84 6.51
CA PRO A 143 -13.51 -1.63 7.61
C PRO A 143 -12.44 -2.72 7.63
N GLY A 144 -11.24 -2.39 8.16
CA GLY A 144 -10.16 -3.36 8.34
C GLY A 144 -10.60 -4.53 9.23
N ARG A 145 -10.72 -5.72 8.64
CA ARG A 145 -11.08 -6.98 9.34
C ARG A 145 -10.24 -8.11 8.82
N ILE A 146 -9.93 -9.09 9.67
CA ILE A 146 -9.32 -10.34 9.20
C ILE A 146 -10.37 -11.11 8.40
N VAL A 147 -10.12 -11.28 7.11
CA VAL A 147 -11.00 -12.02 6.19
C VAL A 147 -10.53 -13.46 5.97
N ALA A 148 -9.23 -13.70 6.15
CA ALA A 148 -8.68 -15.05 6.08
C ALA A 148 -7.44 -15.19 6.96
N GLU A 149 -7.22 -16.42 7.46
CA GLU A 149 -5.96 -16.87 8.05
C GLU A 149 -5.46 -18.04 7.21
N ILE A 150 -4.22 -17.93 6.71
CA ILE A 150 -3.62 -18.89 5.79
C ILE A 150 -2.32 -19.39 6.40
N LYS A 151 -2.21 -20.70 6.51
CA LYS A 151 -0.98 -21.38 6.92
C LYS A 151 -0.15 -21.67 5.67
N VAL A 152 1.12 -21.31 5.69
CA VAL A 152 2.05 -21.55 4.59
C VAL A 152 2.83 -22.83 4.85
N ASP A 153 2.33 -23.96 4.35
CA ASP A 153 2.95 -25.28 4.52
C ASP A 153 4.03 -25.58 3.44
N LEU A 154 4.75 -24.55 2.99
CA LEU A 154 5.85 -24.66 2.04
C LEU A 154 7.18 -24.64 2.81
N PRO A 155 8.10 -25.62 2.57
CA PRO A 155 9.40 -25.64 3.23
C PRO A 155 10.31 -24.51 2.75
N GLN A 156 11.17 -24.00 3.61
CA GLN A 156 12.26 -23.08 3.27
C GLN A 156 13.47 -23.83 2.68
N PRO A 157 14.23 -23.24 1.75
CA PRO A 157 13.95 -21.99 1.03
C PRO A 157 12.82 -22.15 -0.01
N ARG A 158 11.92 -21.20 -0.05
CA ARG A 158 10.79 -21.20 -0.99
C ARG A 158 11.20 -20.65 -2.35
N ASN A 159 10.65 -21.22 -3.42
CA ASN A 159 10.95 -20.82 -4.79
C ASN A 159 9.65 -20.31 -5.46
N ARG A 160 9.67 -19.07 -5.94
CA ARG A 160 8.55 -18.43 -6.66
C ARG A 160 8.12 -19.18 -7.91
N GLN A 161 9.03 -19.93 -8.56
CA GLN A 161 8.71 -20.74 -9.74
C GLN A 161 8.01 -22.06 -9.41
N ASN A 162 7.95 -22.44 -8.12
CA ASN A 162 7.26 -23.66 -7.70
C ASN A 162 5.75 -23.51 -7.92
N PRO A 163 5.09 -24.47 -8.61
CA PRO A 163 3.65 -24.44 -8.82
C PRO A 163 2.83 -24.33 -7.54
N ALA A 164 3.28 -24.93 -6.42
CA ALA A 164 2.60 -24.82 -5.13
C ALA A 164 2.71 -23.41 -4.53
N PHE A 165 3.82 -22.70 -4.77
CA PHE A 165 3.98 -21.30 -4.37
C PHE A 165 3.01 -20.40 -5.16
N ARG A 166 3.01 -20.49 -6.49
CA ARG A 166 2.10 -19.72 -7.36
C ARG A 166 0.64 -19.96 -7.00
N LYS A 167 0.26 -21.23 -6.83
CA LYS A 167 -1.11 -21.55 -6.41
C LYS A 167 -1.50 -20.89 -5.08
N MET A 168 -0.58 -20.81 -4.12
CA MET A 168 -0.85 -20.15 -2.84
C MET A 168 -1.03 -18.65 -3.01
N VAL A 169 -0.21 -18.01 -3.85
CA VAL A 169 -0.36 -16.60 -4.22
C VAL A 169 -1.73 -16.37 -4.87
N ASP A 170 -2.13 -17.19 -5.85
CA ASP A 170 -3.43 -17.11 -6.53
C ASP A 170 -4.59 -17.31 -5.54
N ASP A 171 -4.48 -18.25 -4.60
CA ASP A 171 -5.49 -18.49 -3.56
C ASP A 171 -5.66 -17.25 -2.65
N ILE A 172 -4.58 -16.51 -2.35
CA ILE A 172 -4.64 -15.29 -1.56
C ILE A 172 -5.32 -14.17 -2.36
N TYR A 173 -4.92 -13.95 -3.62
CA TYR A 173 -5.59 -12.99 -4.52
C TYR A 173 -7.09 -13.29 -4.64
N SER A 174 -7.43 -14.57 -4.83
CA SER A 174 -8.81 -15.01 -4.92
C SER A 174 -9.62 -14.64 -3.68
N ARG A 175 -9.04 -14.82 -2.48
CA ARG A 175 -9.69 -14.47 -1.21
C ARG A 175 -9.82 -12.97 -0.99
N MET A 176 -8.83 -12.19 -1.41
CA MET A 176 -8.89 -10.72 -1.34
C MET A 176 -9.92 -10.14 -2.29
N THR A 177 -10.15 -10.78 -3.45
CA THR A 177 -11.12 -10.34 -4.46
C THR A 177 -12.52 -10.97 -4.26
N GLN A 178 -12.69 -11.93 -3.33
CA GLN A 178 -14.01 -12.52 -3.04
C GLN A 178 -14.95 -11.49 -2.41
N ARG A 179 -16.09 -11.28 -3.04
CA ARG A 179 -17.20 -10.52 -2.45
C ARG A 179 -17.71 -11.23 -1.20
N ASN A 180 -17.87 -10.49 -0.12
CA ASN A 180 -18.47 -11.03 1.09
C ASN A 180 -20.00 -11.13 0.88
N PRO A 181 -20.63 -12.32 0.94
CA PRO A 181 -22.08 -12.47 0.76
C PRO A 181 -22.92 -11.67 1.76
N ALA A 182 -22.30 -11.22 2.86
CA ALA A 182 -22.96 -10.35 3.85
C ALA A 182 -23.16 -8.91 3.32
N ASP A 183 -22.36 -8.47 2.38
CA ASP A 183 -22.43 -7.13 1.80
C ASP A 183 -23.51 -7.05 0.71
N GLU A 184 -23.84 -8.15 0.05
CA GLU A 184 -24.94 -8.23 -0.93
C GLU A 184 -26.33 -8.09 -0.29
N ARG A 185 -26.49 -8.46 0.98
CA ARG A 185 -27.80 -8.42 1.67
C ARG A 185 -28.24 -7.03 2.14
N ARG A 186 -27.38 -6.02 2.05
CA ARG A 186 -27.69 -4.66 2.54
C ARG A 186 -28.20 -3.70 1.47
N GLY A 187 -28.36 -4.11 0.22
CA GLY A 187 -29.08 -3.36 -0.81
C GLY A 187 -28.49 -2.01 -1.26
N ASP A 188 -27.51 -1.51 -0.57
CA ASP A 188 -26.81 -0.27 -0.87
C ASP A 188 -25.40 -0.59 -1.37
N GLY A 189 -25.20 -0.56 -2.66
CA GLY A 189 -23.91 -0.49 -3.34
C GLY A 189 -22.78 -1.43 -2.88
N LEU A 190 -21.72 -1.54 -3.65
CA LEU A 190 -20.50 -2.35 -3.41
C LEU A 190 -19.80 -2.08 -2.08
N PHE A 191 -20.11 -0.97 -1.44
CA PHE A 191 -19.49 -0.52 -0.19
C PHE A 191 -20.56 -0.01 0.79
N PRO A 192 -21.30 -0.93 1.48
CA PRO A 192 -22.36 -0.54 2.40
C PRO A 192 -21.79 0.20 3.62
N GLY A 193 -22.28 1.42 3.82
CA GLY A 193 -21.91 2.25 4.99
C GLY A 193 -20.74 3.20 4.79
N MET A 194 -20.23 3.32 3.59
CA MET A 194 -19.24 4.32 3.24
C MET A 194 -19.93 5.63 2.85
N GLY A 195 -19.98 6.56 3.78
CA GLY A 195 -20.24 7.96 3.51
C GLY A 195 -19.01 8.64 2.89
N ILE A 196 -18.94 9.96 3.01
CA ILE A 196 -17.81 10.77 2.53
C ILE A 196 -16.45 10.37 3.16
N GLY A 197 -16.46 9.64 4.29
CA GLY A 197 -15.28 9.17 5.02
C GLY A 197 -14.55 7.98 4.40
N MET A 198 -14.70 7.73 3.10
CA MET A 198 -13.93 6.71 2.39
C MET A 198 -12.57 7.27 1.96
N VAL A 199 -11.49 6.66 2.44
CA VAL A 199 -10.11 7.00 1.98
C VAL A 199 -9.93 6.51 0.55
N LEU A 200 -9.57 7.43 -0.35
CA LEU A 200 -9.33 7.11 -1.76
C LEU A 200 -7.87 6.70 -2.00
N PRO A 201 -7.64 5.67 -2.81
CA PRO A 201 -6.30 5.28 -3.21
C PRO A 201 -5.64 6.35 -4.11
N ARG A 202 -4.29 6.41 -4.06
CA ARG A 202 -3.50 7.36 -4.87
C ARG A 202 -3.32 6.85 -6.30
N VAL A 203 -4.41 6.78 -7.06
CA VAL A 203 -4.41 6.29 -8.44
C VAL A 203 -4.74 7.43 -9.40
N SER A 204 -3.89 7.63 -10.43
CA SER A 204 -4.14 8.62 -11.46
C SER A 204 -5.10 8.09 -12.54
N THR A 205 -5.86 9.01 -13.16
CA THR A 205 -6.76 8.67 -14.28
C THR A 205 -6.04 8.06 -15.47
N ASN A 206 -4.79 8.47 -15.73
CA ASN A 206 -3.98 7.91 -16.81
C ASN A 206 -3.61 6.45 -16.56
N ILE A 207 -3.27 6.10 -15.33
CA ILE A 207 -2.96 4.70 -14.94
C ILE A 207 -4.21 3.85 -15.07
N MET A 208 -5.37 4.34 -14.61
CA MET A 208 -6.65 3.65 -14.76
C MET A 208 -7.01 3.42 -16.24
N ALA A 209 -6.85 4.45 -17.09
CA ALA A 209 -7.10 4.35 -18.51
C ALA A 209 -6.17 3.32 -19.19
N GLY A 210 -4.87 3.38 -18.89
CA GLY A 210 -3.88 2.44 -19.40
C GLY A 210 -4.17 0.99 -19.00
N LEU A 211 -4.58 0.75 -17.77
CA LEU A 211 -4.98 -0.58 -17.31
C LEU A 211 -6.21 -1.09 -18.05
N MET A 212 -7.25 -0.26 -18.20
CA MET A 212 -8.45 -0.63 -18.98
C MET A 212 -8.13 -0.92 -20.45
N GLU A 213 -7.27 -0.11 -21.08
CA GLU A 213 -6.83 -0.32 -22.46
C GLU A 213 -6.07 -1.65 -22.60
N THR A 214 -5.17 -1.96 -21.69
CA THR A 214 -4.43 -3.22 -21.69
C THR A 214 -5.35 -4.42 -21.50
N VAL A 215 -6.25 -4.38 -20.53
CA VAL A 215 -7.21 -5.48 -20.28
C VAL A 215 -8.19 -5.64 -21.44
N SER A 216 -8.57 -4.56 -22.11
CA SER A 216 -9.46 -4.62 -23.30
C SER A 216 -8.79 -5.19 -24.53
N GLY A 217 -7.46 -5.00 -24.67
CA GLY A 217 -6.66 -5.44 -25.81
C GLY A 217 -6.33 -6.93 -25.80
N GLU A 218 -5.67 -7.39 -26.87
CA GLU A 218 -5.07 -8.72 -26.93
C GLU A 218 -3.85 -8.82 -26.00
N PRO A 219 -3.62 -9.91 -25.26
CA PRO A 219 -4.35 -11.19 -25.36
C PRO A 219 -5.57 -11.31 -24.43
N PHE A 220 -5.92 -10.29 -23.63
CA PHE A 220 -6.86 -10.39 -22.52
C PHE A 220 -8.33 -10.28 -22.93
N GLY A 221 -8.67 -9.49 -23.95
CA GLY A 221 -10.02 -9.41 -24.50
C GLY A 221 -11.12 -8.97 -23.51
N GLY A 222 -10.79 -8.15 -22.53
CA GLY A 222 -11.72 -7.61 -21.53
C GLY A 222 -11.73 -8.35 -20.19
N LYS A 223 -10.93 -9.43 -20.04
CA LYS A 223 -10.75 -10.18 -18.80
C LYS A 223 -9.30 -10.63 -18.66
N ALA A 224 -8.67 -10.35 -17.53
CA ALA A 224 -7.30 -10.75 -17.26
C ALA A 224 -7.17 -11.31 -15.83
N HIS A 225 -6.27 -12.29 -15.66
CA HIS A 225 -5.81 -12.70 -14.34
C HIS A 225 -4.79 -11.68 -13.83
N LEU A 226 -4.95 -11.16 -12.60
CA LEU A 226 -4.12 -10.07 -12.09
C LEU A 226 -2.61 -10.37 -12.11
N PRO A 227 -2.13 -11.56 -11.72
CA PRO A 227 -0.71 -11.91 -11.85
C PRO A 227 -0.22 -11.88 -13.31
N ASP A 228 -0.97 -12.43 -14.27
CA ASP A 228 -0.59 -12.44 -15.69
C ASP A 228 -0.57 -11.03 -16.28
N LEU A 229 -1.50 -10.18 -15.82
CA LEU A 229 -1.57 -8.78 -16.20
C LEU A 229 -0.37 -7.98 -15.63
N ALA A 230 0.05 -8.27 -14.40
CA ALA A 230 1.21 -7.67 -13.77
C ALA A 230 2.50 -8.01 -14.53
N GLU A 231 2.68 -9.29 -14.89
CA GLU A 231 3.81 -9.73 -15.72
C GLU A 231 3.84 -9.00 -17.07
N ALA A 232 2.69 -8.89 -17.75
CA ALA A 232 2.58 -8.21 -19.05
C ALA A 232 2.89 -6.71 -18.98
N LEU A 233 2.57 -6.05 -17.87
CA LEU A 233 2.80 -4.62 -17.63
C LEU A 233 4.14 -4.31 -16.97
N HIS A 234 4.91 -5.33 -16.56
CA HIS A 234 6.13 -5.20 -15.75
C HIS A 234 5.89 -4.48 -14.41
N TYR A 235 4.71 -4.72 -13.82
CA TYR A 235 4.36 -4.31 -12.47
C TYR A 235 4.50 -5.49 -11.51
N GLU A 236 4.74 -5.20 -10.22
CA GLU A 236 4.40 -6.15 -9.16
C GLU A 236 2.86 -6.30 -9.12
N ALA A 237 2.35 -7.53 -8.91
CA ALA A 237 0.90 -7.74 -8.92
C ALA A 237 0.19 -6.90 -7.82
N ASP A 238 0.88 -6.63 -6.73
CA ASP A 238 0.39 -5.81 -5.62
C ASP A 238 0.25 -4.32 -5.97
N GLU A 239 1.01 -3.83 -6.95
CA GLU A 239 0.89 -2.46 -7.47
C GLU A 239 -0.38 -2.29 -8.32
N LEU A 240 -0.85 -3.38 -8.96
CA LEU A 240 -2.08 -3.36 -9.73
C LEU A 240 -3.34 -3.40 -8.86
N PHE A 241 -3.25 -3.95 -7.64
CA PHE A 241 -4.40 -4.16 -6.78
C PHE A 241 -5.13 -2.85 -6.43
N PRO A 242 -4.46 -1.76 -5.99
CA PRO A 242 -5.11 -0.47 -5.74
C PRO A 242 -5.76 0.13 -6.98
N ILE A 243 -5.19 -0.11 -8.17
CA ILE A 243 -5.73 0.38 -9.44
C ILE A 243 -7.01 -0.40 -9.79
N ALA A 244 -6.96 -1.72 -9.65
CA ALA A 244 -8.09 -2.61 -9.91
C ALA A 244 -9.25 -2.35 -8.92
N GLU A 245 -8.97 -2.15 -7.62
CA GLU A 245 -9.97 -1.75 -6.61
C GLU A 245 -10.59 -0.39 -6.94
N THR A 246 -9.78 0.57 -7.43
CA THR A 246 -10.30 1.88 -7.86
C THR A 246 -11.25 1.75 -9.04
N LEU A 247 -10.91 0.92 -10.02
CA LEU A 247 -11.80 0.64 -11.16
C LEU A 247 -13.08 -0.08 -10.72
N GLN A 248 -12.99 -0.97 -9.72
CA GLN A 248 -14.15 -1.62 -9.13
C GLN A 248 -15.02 -0.62 -8.36
N LEU A 249 -14.42 0.28 -7.59
CA LEU A 249 -15.13 1.37 -6.90
C LEU A 249 -15.94 2.21 -7.90
N LEU A 250 -15.29 2.59 -9.00
CA LEU A 250 -15.92 3.35 -10.10
C LEU A 250 -16.88 2.51 -10.96
N ARG A 251 -17.10 1.24 -10.68
CA ARG A 251 -17.92 0.32 -11.48
C ARG A 251 -17.45 0.18 -12.94
N LEU A 252 -16.17 0.44 -13.19
CA LEU A 252 -15.55 0.22 -14.49
C LEU A 252 -14.94 -1.17 -14.63
N ALA A 253 -14.68 -1.86 -13.52
CA ALA A 253 -14.25 -3.26 -13.52
C ALA A 253 -14.96 -4.05 -12.41
N GLU A 254 -14.91 -5.37 -12.54
CA GLU A 254 -15.30 -6.35 -11.53
C GLU A 254 -14.09 -7.20 -11.17
N LEU A 255 -13.85 -7.39 -9.86
CA LEU A 255 -12.82 -8.26 -9.35
C LEU A 255 -13.47 -9.51 -8.78
N GLU A 256 -13.10 -10.68 -9.29
CA GLU A 256 -13.62 -11.96 -8.81
C GLU A 256 -12.60 -13.07 -9.04
N GLY A 257 -12.26 -13.80 -7.96
CA GLY A 257 -11.40 -14.98 -8.05
C GLY A 257 -9.97 -14.73 -8.53
N GLY A 258 -9.43 -13.50 -8.31
CA GLY A 258 -8.12 -13.09 -8.79
C GLY A 258 -8.12 -12.48 -10.20
N ASP A 259 -9.27 -12.44 -10.85
CA ASP A 259 -9.44 -11.88 -12.19
C ASP A 259 -10.00 -10.45 -12.11
N ILE A 260 -9.58 -9.60 -13.04
CA ILE A 260 -10.21 -8.33 -13.37
C ILE A 260 -11.00 -8.48 -14.66
N ARG A 261 -12.27 -8.09 -14.65
CA ARG A 261 -13.15 -8.04 -15.83
C ARG A 261 -13.64 -6.63 -16.03
N LEU A 262 -13.51 -6.10 -17.25
CA LEU A 262 -14.05 -4.80 -17.61
C LEU A 262 -15.58 -4.86 -17.73
N THR A 263 -16.26 -3.85 -17.18
CA THR A 263 -17.70 -3.66 -17.39
C THR A 263 -18.00 -3.16 -18.80
N GLN A 264 -19.27 -3.18 -19.20
CA GLN A 264 -19.68 -2.65 -20.50
C GLN A 264 -19.33 -1.16 -20.64
N ASP A 265 -19.47 -0.38 -19.57
CA ASP A 265 -19.12 1.04 -19.57
C ASP A 265 -17.61 1.28 -19.69
N ALA A 266 -16.78 0.42 -19.06
CA ALA A 266 -15.34 0.47 -19.28
C ALA A 266 -14.93 0.13 -20.71
N GLN A 267 -15.57 -0.86 -21.33
CA GLN A 267 -15.34 -1.18 -22.76
C GLN A 267 -15.75 -0.01 -23.66
N ARG A 268 -16.89 0.65 -23.35
CA ARG A 268 -17.30 1.87 -24.06
C ARG A 268 -16.31 3.00 -23.86
N TYR A 269 -15.78 3.18 -22.63
CA TYR A 269 -14.77 4.16 -22.32
C TYR A 269 -13.50 3.95 -23.16
N VAL A 270 -12.99 2.72 -23.25
CA VAL A 270 -11.78 2.40 -24.04
C VAL A 270 -11.98 2.70 -25.52
N ALA A 271 -13.16 2.38 -26.06
CA ALA A 271 -13.47 2.57 -27.49
C ALA A 271 -13.83 4.03 -27.86
N ALA A 272 -14.06 4.90 -26.88
CA ALA A 272 -14.58 6.26 -27.08
C ALA A 272 -13.47 7.28 -27.37
N ASP A 273 -13.87 8.41 -27.92
CA ASP A 273 -13.06 9.63 -28.02
C ASP A 273 -12.85 10.28 -26.63
N VAL A 274 -11.96 11.28 -26.57
CA VAL A 274 -11.55 11.91 -25.31
C VAL A 274 -12.74 12.53 -24.55
N ASP A 275 -13.65 13.20 -25.24
CA ASP A 275 -14.77 13.89 -24.61
C ASP A 275 -15.79 12.90 -24.05
N THR A 276 -16.08 11.84 -24.79
CA THR A 276 -16.95 10.75 -24.35
C THR A 276 -16.32 10.00 -23.16
N ARG A 277 -15.00 9.78 -23.16
CA ARG A 277 -14.28 9.20 -22.01
C ARG A 277 -14.45 10.02 -20.75
N LYS A 278 -14.28 11.34 -20.83
CA LYS A 278 -14.50 12.27 -19.71
C LYS A 278 -15.93 12.19 -19.19
N GLN A 279 -16.92 12.17 -20.08
CA GLN A 279 -18.34 12.07 -19.71
C GLN A 279 -18.65 10.77 -18.97
N ILE A 280 -18.19 9.62 -19.49
CA ILE A 280 -18.38 8.32 -18.82
C ILE A 280 -17.73 8.37 -17.43
N PHE A 281 -16.48 8.83 -17.35
CA PHE A 281 -15.76 8.90 -16.07
C PHE A 281 -16.45 9.84 -15.08
N ALA A 282 -16.95 11.02 -15.53
CA ALA A 282 -17.69 11.95 -14.70
C ALA A 282 -18.97 11.33 -14.10
N GLN A 283 -19.73 10.59 -14.91
CA GLN A 283 -20.93 9.90 -14.44
C GLN A 283 -20.61 8.88 -13.33
N HIS A 284 -19.56 8.07 -13.53
CA HIS A 284 -19.13 7.08 -12.55
C HIS A 284 -18.54 7.73 -11.29
N LEU A 285 -17.74 8.79 -11.46
CA LEU A 285 -17.17 9.55 -10.35
C LEU A 285 -18.25 10.10 -9.42
N ILE A 286 -19.25 10.80 -9.98
CA ILE A 286 -20.33 11.41 -9.19
C ILE A 286 -21.23 10.35 -8.56
N ALA A 287 -21.50 9.25 -9.27
CA ALA A 287 -22.42 8.21 -8.81
C ALA A 287 -21.80 7.30 -7.73
N TYR A 288 -20.50 7.02 -7.80
CA TYR A 288 -19.89 5.96 -6.99
C TYR A 288 -18.80 6.44 -6.03
N VAL A 289 -18.36 7.69 -6.13
CA VAL A 289 -17.44 8.30 -5.15
C VAL A 289 -18.23 9.27 -4.27
N PRO A 290 -18.53 8.90 -3.00
CA PRO A 290 -19.46 9.67 -2.16
C PRO A 290 -19.05 11.14 -1.98
N LEU A 291 -17.75 11.42 -1.80
CA LEU A 291 -17.25 12.78 -1.67
C LEU A 291 -17.47 13.60 -2.96
N ALA A 292 -17.20 13.02 -4.13
CA ALA A 292 -17.43 13.71 -5.41
C ALA A 292 -18.91 14.04 -5.64
N GLY A 293 -19.79 13.08 -5.34
CA GLY A 293 -21.24 13.28 -5.37
C GLY A 293 -21.72 14.31 -4.36
N HIS A 294 -21.11 14.37 -3.17
CA HIS A 294 -21.41 15.37 -2.15
C HIS A 294 -20.99 16.78 -2.58
N VAL A 295 -19.73 16.93 -3.05
CA VAL A 295 -19.24 18.22 -3.58
C VAL A 295 -20.16 18.71 -4.72
N ARG A 296 -20.46 17.84 -5.69
CA ARG A 296 -21.33 18.20 -6.82
C ARG A 296 -22.71 18.66 -6.37
N ARG A 297 -23.35 17.97 -5.44
CA ARG A 297 -24.67 18.35 -4.88
C ARG A 297 -24.62 19.70 -4.18
N VAL A 298 -23.59 19.95 -3.37
CA VAL A 298 -23.41 21.24 -2.68
C VAL A 298 -23.24 22.40 -3.67
N LEU A 299 -22.55 22.15 -4.79
CA LEU A 299 -22.38 23.16 -5.85
C LEU A 299 -23.69 23.40 -6.62
N ASP A 300 -24.45 22.35 -6.93
CA ASP A 300 -25.74 22.45 -7.63
C ASP A 300 -26.80 23.19 -6.78
N GLU A 301 -26.81 22.99 -5.46
CA GLU A 301 -27.75 23.62 -4.52
C GLU A 301 -27.47 25.11 -4.26
N ARG A 302 -26.24 25.58 -4.52
CA ARG A 302 -25.87 26.97 -4.27
C ARG A 302 -26.09 27.87 -5.49
N ALA A 303 -26.73 29.00 -5.29
CA ALA A 303 -26.95 29.98 -6.37
C ALA A 303 -25.64 30.51 -6.99
N SER A 304 -24.53 30.49 -6.24
CA SER A 304 -23.20 30.89 -6.72
C SER A 304 -22.47 29.80 -7.44
N HIS A 305 -22.92 28.53 -7.35
CA HIS A 305 -22.23 27.34 -7.82
C HIS A 305 -20.79 27.24 -7.30
N LYS A 306 -20.50 27.78 -6.10
CA LYS A 306 -19.18 27.82 -5.48
C LYS A 306 -19.24 27.35 -4.02
N ALA A 307 -18.21 26.64 -3.57
CA ALA A 307 -18.09 26.18 -2.18
C ALA A 307 -16.62 26.16 -1.73
N PRO A 308 -16.29 26.65 -0.50
CA PRO A 308 -14.94 26.55 0.05
C PRO A 308 -14.53 25.09 0.24
N ALA A 309 -13.31 24.73 -0.16
CA ALA A 309 -12.79 23.37 0.00
C ALA A 309 -12.54 23.04 1.48
N GLY A 310 -12.17 24.02 2.32
CA GLY A 310 -12.01 23.85 3.75
C GLY A 310 -13.21 23.20 4.43
N ARG A 311 -14.45 23.52 4.00
CA ARG A 311 -15.65 22.85 4.51
C ARG A 311 -15.60 21.32 4.33
N PHE A 312 -15.21 20.84 3.17
CA PHE A 312 -15.16 19.41 2.88
C PHE A 312 -13.97 18.74 3.59
N ARG A 313 -12.88 19.49 3.79
CA ARG A 313 -11.73 19.04 4.58
C ARG A 313 -12.15 18.84 6.03
N ASP A 314 -12.82 19.82 6.65
CA ASP A 314 -13.32 19.72 8.03
C ASP A 314 -14.29 18.52 8.19
N GLU A 315 -15.24 18.35 7.23
CA GLU A 315 -16.17 17.22 7.21
C GLU A 315 -15.45 15.85 7.10
N LEU A 316 -14.30 15.78 6.42
CA LEU A 316 -13.48 14.58 6.32
C LEU A 316 -12.66 14.33 7.58
N GLU A 317 -12.07 15.35 8.19
CA GLU A 317 -11.27 15.27 9.41
C GLU A 317 -12.10 14.78 10.61
N ASP A 318 -13.41 15.01 10.60
CA ASP A 318 -14.33 14.42 11.57
C ASP A 318 -14.44 12.88 11.45
N LEU A 319 -14.02 12.30 10.31
CA LEU A 319 -14.21 10.88 9.98
C LEU A 319 -12.90 10.10 9.79
N MET A 320 -11.79 10.79 9.54
CA MET A 320 -10.48 10.19 9.24
C MET A 320 -9.32 11.07 9.73
N SER A 321 -8.07 10.60 9.57
CA SER A 321 -6.89 11.42 9.89
C SER A 321 -6.76 12.63 8.93
N GLU A 322 -6.09 13.70 9.38
CA GLU A 322 -5.80 14.89 8.56
C GLU A 322 -5.06 14.51 7.26
N GLU A 323 -4.12 13.57 7.32
CA GLU A 323 -3.39 13.09 6.16
C GLU A 323 -4.30 12.36 5.16
N ASP A 324 -5.18 11.48 5.63
CA ASP A 324 -6.14 10.75 4.79
C ASP A 324 -7.20 11.69 4.19
N ALA A 325 -7.65 12.70 4.95
CA ALA A 325 -8.59 13.71 4.50
C ALA A 325 -8.00 14.52 3.34
N GLU A 326 -6.77 15.01 3.50
CA GLU A 326 -6.06 15.75 2.46
C GLU A 326 -5.79 14.89 1.22
N GLN A 327 -5.39 13.63 1.41
CA GLN A 327 -5.18 12.67 0.33
C GLN A 327 -6.47 12.42 -0.46
N THR A 328 -7.57 12.17 0.23
CA THR A 328 -8.87 11.87 -0.37
C THR A 328 -9.39 13.08 -1.14
N LEU A 329 -9.28 14.28 -0.57
CA LEU A 329 -9.68 15.52 -1.22
C LEU A 329 -8.87 15.77 -2.51
N LYS A 330 -7.54 15.59 -2.47
CA LYS A 330 -6.65 15.69 -3.65
C LYS A 330 -7.01 14.66 -4.73
N GLY A 331 -7.34 13.44 -4.32
CA GLY A 331 -7.79 12.39 -5.24
C GLY A 331 -9.04 12.83 -6.00
N VAL A 332 -10.07 13.30 -5.28
CA VAL A 332 -11.32 13.78 -5.89
C VAL A 332 -11.07 15.00 -6.80
N ILE A 333 -10.24 15.97 -6.37
CA ILE A 333 -9.89 17.13 -7.20
C ILE A 333 -9.27 16.69 -8.53
N ASN A 334 -8.29 15.80 -8.50
CA ASN A 334 -7.61 15.34 -9.71
C ASN A 334 -8.54 14.57 -10.65
N TRP A 335 -9.40 13.71 -10.10
CA TRP A 335 -10.37 12.94 -10.89
C TRP A 335 -11.47 13.85 -11.46
N ALA A 336 -11.96 14.83 -10.69
CA ALA A 336 -12.97 15.77 -11.15
C ALA A 336 -12.42 16.72 -12.23
N ARG A 337 -11.15 17.15 -12.10
CA ARG A 337 -10.47 17.97 -13.12
C ARG A 337 -10.35 17.21 -14.44
N TYR A 338 -9.95 15.94 -14.40
CA TYR A 338 -9.93 15.10 -15.61
C TYR A 338 -11.32 14.93 -16.24
N ALA A 339 -12.32 14.68 -15.40
CA ALA A 339 -13.71 14.42 -15.80
C ALA A 339 -14.48 15.68 -16.22
N GLU A 340 -13.92 16.86 -15.98
CA GLU A 340 -14.65 18.15 -16.12
C GLU A 340 -15.96 18.17 -15.32
N ALA A 341 -15.99 17.44 -14.18
CA ALA A 341 -17.17 17.31 -13.35
C ALA A 341 -17.43 18.56 -12.51
N PHE A 342 -16.37 19.15 -12.00
CA PHE A 342 -16.29 20.47 -11.33
C PHE A 342 -14.82 20.90 -11.27
N ALA A 343 -14.59 22.21 -11.17
CA ALA A 343 -13.26 22.80 -11.09
C ALA A 343 -12.86 23.09 -9.63
N TYR A 344 -11.56 23.21 -9.39
CA TYR A 344 -10.97 23.63 -8.13
C TYR A 344 -9.95 24.74 -8.37
N ASP A 345 -10.20 25.91 -7.76
CA ASP A 345 -9.29 27.06 -7.75
C ASP A 345 -8.37 26.95 -6.53
N GLU A 346 -7.09 26.67 -6.78
CA GLU A 346 -6.06 26.52 -5.75
C GLU A 346 -5.77 27.83 -5.02
N SER A 347 -5.92 28.98 -5.72
CA SER A 347 -5.62 30.30 -5.15
C SER A 347 -6.69 30.78 -4.18
N ALA A 348 -7.93 30.42 -4.43
CA ALA A 348 -9.09 30.77 -3.63
C ALA A 348 -9.55 29.65 -2.67
N ASP A 349 -8.96 28.46 -2.75
CA ASP A 349 -9.40 27.23 -2.04
C ASP A 349 -10.90 26.96 -2.22
N LEU A 350 -11.36 27.00 -3.49
CA LEU A 350 -12.78 26.97 -3.86
C LEU A 350 -13.08 25.91 -4.92
N PHE A 351 -14.15 25.15 -4.71
CA PHE A 351 -14.80 24.36 -5.77
C PHE A 351 -15.81 25.22 -6.54
N THR A 352 -15.91 25.00 -7.85
CA THR A 352 -16.85 25.71 -8.74
C THR A 352 -17.34 24.80 -9.87
N LEU A 353 -18.57 25.04 -10.38
CA LEU A 353 -19.06 24.42 -11.61
C LEU A 353 -18.61 25.19 -12.86
N ASP A 354 -18.24 26.43 -12.71
CA ASP A 354 -17.69 27.23 -13.82
C ASP A 354 -16.21 26.88 -13.97
N ASP A 355 -15.78 26.54 -15.18
CA ASP A 355 -14.36 26.37 -15.47
C ASP A 355 -13.66 27.74 -15.32
N PRO A 356 -12.66 27.87 -14.45
CA PRO A 356 -11.99 29.17 -14.26
C PRO A 356 -11.07 29.57 -15.44
N GLY A 357 -11.00 28.73 -16.53
CA GLY A 357 -10.21 29.02 -17.73
C GLY A 357 -8.76 28.62 -17.63
#